data_c91ac93e1c5bd8178da781658f1e8431
#
_entry.id   c91ac93e1c5bd8178da781658f1e8431
#
_cell.length_a   1.000
_cell.length_b   1.000
_cell.length_c   1.000
_cell.angle_alpha   90.00
_cell.angle_beta   90.00
_cell.angle_gamma   90.00
#
_symmetry.space_group_name_H-M   'P 1'
#
loop_
_entity.id
_entity.type
_entity.pdbx_description
1 polymer ?
#
loop_
_entity_poly.entity_id
_entity_poly.type
_entity_poly.pdbx_seq_one_letter_code
_entity_poly.pdbx_strand_id
1 'polypeptide(L)'
;PHIHVVFWDKNQKTMKNFVKPEVADSIRIQLIKETFADKIADYCRAKENSKTALQEATDQLVKDFDDYMKSIYPKEYKYLKELVGKIDEDDLAAIPLDGVLNGINLSPLSVRLFQLKDIMPKKGRLYYQLLPKEVKEAIDELIADLKQSVPYIKDLIDEYAEIKSKLAMLYDTD
;
A
#
# COMPACT_ATOMS: atom_id res chain seq x y z
N PRO A 1 -7.69 -28.34 -7.13
CA PRO A 1 -6.91 -29.48 -7.62
C PRO A 1 -5.66 -29.65 -6.75
N HIS A 2 -5.41 -30.86 -6.27
CA HIS A 2 -4.20 -31.20 -5.52
C HIS A 2 -3.45 -32.30 -6.28
N ILE A 3 -2.12 -32.30 -6.14
CA ILE A 3 -1.24 -33.25 -6.81
C ILE A 3 -0.68 -34.19 -5.73
N HIS A 4 -0.86 -35.49 -5.93
CA HIS A 4 -0.22 -36.50 -5.12
C HIS A 4 1.12 -36.87 -5.77
N VAL A 5 2.21 -36.76 -5.02
CA VAL A 5 3.54 -37.12 -5.47
C VAL A 5 4.06 -38.28 -4.63
N VAL A 6 4.49 -39.35 -5.28
CA VAL A 6 5.04 -40.53 -4.62
C VAL A 6 6.54 -40.57 -4.87
N PHE A 7 7.32 -40.65 -3.81
CA PHE A 7 8.77 -40.80 -3.86
C PHE A 7 9.17 -42.18 -3.36
N TRP A 8 10.18 -42.76 -3.99
CA TRP A 8 10.80 -43.99 -3.50
C TRP A 8 12.32 -43.94 -3.72
N ASP A 9 13.05 -44.59 -2.83
CA ASP A 9 14.49 -44.78 -3.00
C ASP A 9 14.75 -45.97 -3.95
N LYS A 10 15.28 -45.68 -5.13
CA LYS A 10 15.61 -46.68 -6.15
C LYS A 10 16.61 -47.74 -5.66
N ASN A 11 17.45 -47.38 -4.71
CA ASN A 11 18.51 -48.25 -4.17
C ASN A 11 18.13 -48.95 -2.87
N GLN A 12 16.94 -48.68 -2.33
CA GLN A 12 16.43 -49.24 -1.07
C GLN A 12 17.39 -49.13 0.12
N LYS A 13 18.24 -48.10 0.12
CA LYS A 13 19.24 -47.87 1.16
C LYS A 13 18.69 -47.18 2.41
N THR A 14 17.55 -46.55 2.28
CA THR A 14 16.92 -45.83 3.39
C THR A 14 15.77 -46.66 3.99
N MET A 15 15.93 -47.02 5.25
CA MET A 15 14.86 -47.70 6.01
C MET A 15 13.76 -46.75 6.52
N LYS A 16 13.88 -45.44 6.28
CA LYS A 16 12.93 -44.44 6.76
C LYS A 16 12.02 -44.02 5.63
N ASN A 17 10.79 -44.49 5.64
CA ASN A 17 9.71 -44.06 4.72
C ASN A 17 9.15 -42.67 5.08
N PHE A 18 9.95 -41.81 5.69
CA PHE A 18 9.49 -40.51 6.17
C PHE A 18 10.40 -39.41 5.58
N VAL A 19 9.78 -38.50 4.86
CA VAL A 19 10.42 -37.26 4.41
C VAL A 19 10.20 -36.20 5.49
N LYS A 20 11.27 -35.56 5.95
CA LYS A 20 11.15 -34.48 6.92
C LYS A 20 10.31 -33.34 6.32
N PRO A 21 9.46 -32.67 7.12
CA PRO A 21 8.63 -31.56 6.64
C PRO A 21 9.42 -30.51 5.86
N GLU A 22 10.61 -30.13 6.35
CA GLU A 22 11.45 -29.10 5.71
C GLU A 22 11.92 -29.52 4.31
N VAL A 23 12.14 -30.83 4.09
CA VAL A 23 12.51 -31.36 2.77
C VAL A 23 11.32 -31.37 1.84
N ALA A 24 10.13 -31.74 2.35
CA ALA A 24 8.90 -31.71 1.58
C ALA A 24 8.57 -30.28 1.13
N ASP A 25 8.69 -29.30 2.01
CA ASP A 25 8.49 -27.88 1.71
C ASP A 25 9.50 -27.36 0.68
N SER A 26 10.77 -27.76 0.81
CA SER A 26 11.79 -27.38 -0.17
C SER A 26 11.47 -27.92 -1.57
N ILE A 27 11.03 -29.18 -1.67
CA ILE A 27 10.64 -29.81 -2.94
C ILE A 27 9.39 -29.11 -3.50
N ARG A 28 8.39 -28.81 -2.65
CA ARG A 28 7.18 -28.10 -3.04
C ARG A 28 7.51 -26.71 -3.60
N ILE A 29 8.34 -25.93 -2.90
CA ILE A 29 8.75 -24.60 -3.34
C ILE A 29 9.51 -24.68 -4.68
N GLN A 30 10.40 -25.65 -4.84
CA GLN A 30 11.15 -25.82 -6.07
C GLN A 30 10.22 -26.22 -7.23
N LEU A 31 9.29 -27.14 -6.99
CA LEU A 31 8.29 -27.55 -7.98
C LEU A 31 7.42 -26.37 -8.43
N ILE A 32 6.96 -25.55 -7.47
CA ILE A 32 6.19 -24.36 -7.76
C ILE A 32 7.01 -23.39 -8.64
N LYS A 33 8.26 -23.12 -8.24
CA LYS A 33 9.15 -22.23 -9.00
C LYS A 33 9.42 -22.71 -10.43
N GLU A 34 9.62 -24.01 -10.63
CA GLU A 34 9.88 -24.57 -11.94
C GLU A 34 8.61 -24.67 -12.80
N THR A 35 7.48 -25.08 -12.20
CA THR A 35 6.23 -25.28 -12.94
C THR A 35 5.53 -23.97 -13.27
N PHE A 36 5.64 -22.96 -12.40
CA PHE A 36 4.95 -21.68 -12.55
C PHE A 36 5.91 -20.49 -12.75
N ALA A 37 7.15 -20.76 -13.16
CA ALA A 37 8.19 -19.74 -13.33
C ALA A 37 7.71 -18.55 -14.16
N ASP A 38 7.09 -18.80 -15.30
CA ASP A 38 6.59 -17.75 -16.20
C ASP A 38 5.47 -16.94 -15.55
N LYS A 39 4.50 -17.61 -14.89
CA LYS A 39 3.41 -16.93 -14.19
C LYS A 39 3.92 -16.11 -13.01
N ILE A 40 4.90 -16.62 -12.26
CA ILE A 40 5.52 -15.88 -11.16
C ILE A 40 6.22 -14.64 -11.72
N ALA A 41 6.98 -14.78 -12.82
CA ALA A 41 7.63 -13.65 -13.46
C ALA A 41 6.63 -12.60 -13.96
N ASP A 42 5.51 -13.03 -14.54
CA ASP A 42 4.44 -12.14 -15.00
C ASP A 42 3.77 -11.40 -13.83
N TYR A 43 3.45 -12.08 -12.73
CA TYR A 43 2.91 -11.44 -11.53
C TYR A 43 3.92 -10.49 -10.87
N CYS A 44 5.21 -10.84 -10.85
CA CYS A 44 6.24 -9.94 -10.34
C CYS A 44 6.33 -8.67 -11.19
N ARG A 45 6.30 -8.81 -12.53
CA ARG A 45 6.30 -7.68 -13.45
C ARG A 45 5.05 -6.83 -13.31
N ALA A 46 3.86 -7.45 -13.23
CA ALA A 46 2.60 -6.76 -13.02
C ALA A 46 2.60 -5.99 -11.70
N LYS A 47 3.13 -6.59 -10.62
CA LYS A 47 3.27 -5.94 -9.31
C LYS A 47 4.16 -4.69 -9.38
N GLU A 48 5.32 -4.76 -10.04
CA GLU A 48 6.19 -3.60 -10.19
C GLU A 48 5.56 -2.51 -11.07
N ASN A 49 4.88 -2.88 -12.15
CA ASN A 49 4.15 -1.93 -12.99
C ASN A 49 3.02 -1.23 -12.21
N SER A 50 2.19 -2.00 -11.49
CA SER A 50 1.09 -1.43 -10.68
C SER A 50 1.62 -0.56 -9.55
N LYS A 51 2.75 -0.94 -8.92
CA LYS A 51 3.43 -0.11 -7.91
C LYS A 51 3.92 1.22 -8.52
N THR A 52 4.54 1.17 -9.69
CA THR A 52 5.03 2.37 -10.39
C THR A 52 3.87 3.29 -10.77
N ALA A 53 2.80 2.72 -11.35
CA ALA A 53 1.60 3.49 -11.70
C ALA A 53 0.95 4.16 -10.48
N LEU A 54 0.85 3.44 -9.36
CA LEU A 54 0.35 4.00 -8.10
C LEU A 54 1.24 5.13 -7.58
N GLN A 55 2.55 4.97 -7.66
CA GLN A 55 3.51 5.99 -7.23
C GLN A 55 3.40 7.24 -8.11
N GLU A 56 3.41 7.10 -9.42
CA GLU A 56 3.26 8.21 -10.37
C GLU A 56 1.94 8.96 -10.17
N ALA A 57 0.82 8.23 -10.00
CA ALA A 57 -0.48 8.80 -9.74
C ALA A 57 -0.53 9.58 -8.41
N THR A 58 0.12 9.05 -7.37
CA THR A 58 0.22 9.71 -6.06
C THR A 58 1.09 10.96 -6.14
N ASP A 59 2.24 10.90 -6.79
CA ASP A 59 3.15 12.03 -6.97
C ASP A 59 2.47 13.16 -7.77
N GLN A 60 1.69 12.81 -8.81
CA GLN A 60 0.92 13.78 -9.57
C GLN A 60 -0.18 14.42 -8.73
N LEU A 61 -0.92 13.62 -7.95
CA LEU A 61 -1.96 14.14 -7.06
C LEU A 61 -1.39 15.12 -6.02
N VAL A 62 -0.24 14.79 -5.42
CA VAL A 62 0.43 15.67 -4.45
C VAL A 62 0.86 16.98 -5.10
N LYS A 63 1.38 16.91 -6.32
CA LYS A 63 1.77 18.10 -7.09
C LYS A 63 0.57 18.97 -7.44
N ASP A 64 -0.49 18.37 -7.98
CA ASP A 64 -1.71 19.08 -8.35
C ASP A 64 -2.34 19.75 -7.13
N PHE A 65 -2.32 19.07 -5.98
CA PHE A 65 -2.77 19.60 -4.71
C PHE A 65 -1.93 20.80 -4.24
N ASP A 66 -0.61 20.69 -4.29
CA ASP A 66 0.30 21.78 -3.90
C ASP A 66 0.13 23.01 -4.79
N ASP A 67 0.02 22.83 -6.10
CA ASP A 67 -0.22 23.89 -7.07
C ASP A 67 -1.61 24.54 -6.88
N TYR A 68 -2.63 23.75 -6.60
CA TYR A 68 -3.97 24.22 -6.26
C TYR A 68 -3.94 25.10 -4.99
N MET A 69 -3.34 24.61 -3.91
CA MET A 69 -3.23 25.35 -2.66
C MET A 69 -2.48 26.67 -2.82
N LYS A 70 -1.40 26.69 -3.59
CA LYS A 70 -0.65 27.92 -3.90
C LYS A 70 -1.46 28.92 -4.71
N SER A 71 -2.29 28.45 -5.64
CA SER A 71 -3.09 29.30 -6.53
C SER A 71 -4.26 29.98 -5.80
N ILE A 72 -4.92 29.26 -4.90
CA ILE A 72 -6.14 29.76 -4.24
C ILE A 72 -5.82 30.50 -2.93
N TYR A 73 -4.82 30.03 -2.20
CA TYR A 73 -4.50 30.54 -0.85
C TYR A 73 -3.05 31.03 -0.68
N PRO A 74 -2.55 31.95 -1.52
CA PRO A 74 -1.16 32.38 -1.41
C PRO A 74 -0.81 33.03 -0.07
N LYS A 75 -1.79 33.62 0.64
CA LYS A 75 -1.62 34.23 1.96
C LYS A 75 -2.09 33.33 3.09
N GLU A 76 -3.22 32.64 2.88
CA GLU A 76 -3.87 31.78 3.84
C GLU A 76 -3.16 30.43 3.99
N TYR A 77 -2.39 29.98 3.01
CA TYR A 77 -1.58 28.77 3.11
C TYR A 77 -0.63 28.82 4.33
N LYS A 78 -0.06 30.00 4.60
CA LYS A 78 0.74 30.22 5.80
C LYS A 78 -0.09 30.21 7.08
N TYR A 79 -1.29 30.76 7.02
CA TYR A 79 -2.25 30.85 8.13
C TYR A 79 -2.89 29.51 8.45
N LEU A 80 -3.30 28.73 7.46
CA LEU A 80 -3.81 27.36 7.63
C LEU A 80 -2.78 26.46 8.31
N LYS A 81 -1.50 26.63 7.96
CA LYS A 81 -0.40 25.90 8.60
C LYS A 81 -0.25 26.21 10.10
N GLU A 82 -0.63 27.43 10.52
CA GLU A 82 -0.61 27.83 11.92
C GLU A 82 -1.90 27.45 12.67
N LEU A 83 -3.03 27.32 11.95
CA LEU A 83 -4.36 26.98 12.49
C LEU A 83 -4.53 25.47 12.72
N VAL A 84 -4.04 24.61 11.84
CA VAL A 84 -4.24 23.16 11.89
C VAL A 84 -3.75 22.52 13.20
N GLY A 85 -2.81 23.12 13.89
CA GLY A 85 -2.40 22.68 15.24
C GLY A 85 -3.37 23.10 16.37
N LYS A 86 -4.52 23.75 16.09
CA LYS A 86 -5.42 24.36 17.08
C LYS A 86 -6.91 24.10 16.85
N ILE A 87 -7.29 23.38 15.80
CA ILE A 87 -8.68 23.22 15.37
C ILE A 87 -9.18 21.83 15.76
N ASP A 88 -10.31 21.76 16.48
CA ASP A 88 -11.06 20.54 16.73
C ASP A 88 -11.74 20.04 15.44
N GLU A 89 -12.01 18.71 15.34
CA GLU A 89 -12.58 18.08 14.14
C GLU A 89 -13.89 18.73 13.68
N ASP A 90 -14.70 19.23 14.59
CA ASP A 90 -15.97 19.90 14.29
C ASP A 90 -15.80 21.27 13.62
N ASP A 91 -14.70 21.97 13.90
CA ASP A 91 -14.37 23.26 13.27
C ASP A 91 -13.80 23.09 11.85
N LEU A 92 -13.29 21.91 11.51
CA LEU A 92 -12.75 21.59 10.20
C LEU A 92 -13.82 21.60 9.09
N ALA A 93 -15.04 21.22 9.43
CA ALA A 93 -16.19 21.29 8.52
C ALA A 93 -16.61 22.73 8.18
N ALA A 94 -16.17 23.72 8.96
CA ALA A 94 -16.51 25.13 8.80
C ALA A 94 -15.48 25.91 7.94
N ILE A 95 -14.35 25.30 7.55
CA ILE A 95 -13.41 25.96 6.64
C ILE A 95 -13.97 25.86 5.23
N PRO A 96 -14.40 27.00 4.60
CA PRO A 96 -14.89 26.98 3.24
C PRO A 96 -13.73 26.79 2.27
N LEU A 97 -13.29 25.56 2.14
CA LEU A 97 -12.38 25.12 1.10
C LEU A 97 -13.25 24.71 -0.09
N ASP A 98 -13.88 25.66 -0.78
CA ASP A 98 -14.67 25.46 -2.01
C ASP A 98 -13.80 24.98 -3.18
N GLY A 99 -12.83 24.12 -2.87
CA GLY A 99 -11.88 23.63 -3.81
C GLY A 99 -12.23 22.26 -4.35
N VAL A 100 -12.79 22.24 -5.54
CA VAL A 100 -12.98 21.02 -6.31
C VAL A 100 -11.91 20.96 -7.38
N LEU A 101 -10.91 20.12 -7.20
CA LEU A 101 -9.94 19.78 -8.24
C LEU A 101 -10.45 18.56 -9.00
N ASN A 102 -10.75 18.72 -10.30
CA ASN A 102 -11.26 17.63 -11.15
C ASN A 102 -12.46 16.87 -10.56
N GLY A 103 -13.36 17.54 -9.86
CA GLY A 103 -14.53 16.93 -9.22
C GLY A 103 -14.25 16.31 -7.84
N ILE A 104 -13.04 16.44 -7.33
CA ILE A 104 -12.61 15.89 -6.03
C ILE A 104 -12.66 17.00 -4.99
N ASN A 105 -13.40 16.80 -3.91
CA ASN A 105 -13.33 17.68 -2.74
C ASN A 105 -12.04 17.40 -1.96
N LEU A 106 -11.09 18.32 -2.04
CA LEU A 106 -9.77 18.16 -1.39
C LEU A 106 -9.75 18.63 0.07
N SER A 107 -10.82 19.26 0.56
CA SER A 107 -10.85 19.82 1.92
C SER A 107 -10.52 18.80 3.01
N PRO A 108 -11.18 17.63 3.08
CA PRO A 108 -10.89 16.65 4.12
C PRO A 108 -9.46 16.12 4.05
N LEU A 109 -8.97 15.86 2.81
CA LEU A 109 -7.62 15.35 2.57
C LEU A 109 -6.54 16.35 2.98
N SER A 110 -6.78 17.65 2.73
CA SER A 110 -5.86 18.72 3.09
C SER A 110 -5.61 18.76 4.58
N VAL A 111 -6.66 18.73 5.34
CA VAL A 111 -6.62 18.79 6.80
C VAL A 111 -5.87 17.59 7.37
N ARG A 112 -6.21 16.38 6.91
CA ARG A 112 -5.52 15.17 7.37
C ARG A 112 -4.04 15.15 6.99
N LEU A 113 -3.69 15.65 5.81
CA LEU A 113 -2.29 15.80 5.41
C LEU A 113 -1.52 16.75 6.32
N PHE A 114 -2.12 17.87 6.74
CA PHE A 114 -1.50 18.78 7.69
C PHE A 114 -1.36 18.17 9.07
N GLN A 115 -2.40 17.51 9.59
CA GLN A 115 -2.35 16.79 10.85
C GLN A 115 -1.25 15.73 10.85
N LEU A 116 -1.21 14.89 9.80
CA LEU A 116 -0.18 13.88 9.64
C LEU A 116 1.23 14.47 9.62
N LYS A 117 1.43 15.59 8.90
CA LYS A 117 2.72 16.28 8.84
C LYS A 117 3.22 16.73 10.22
N ASP A 118 2.32 17.16 11.10
CA ASP A 118 2.69 17.64 12.43
C ASP A 118 3.09 16.50 13.38
N ILE A 119 2.45 15.33 13.27
CA ILE A 119 2.77 14.15 14.09
C ILE A 119 3.88 13.27 13.50
N MET A 120 4.26 13.48 12.22
CA MET A 120 5.31 12.71 11.58
C MET A 120 6.67 12.90 12.26
N PRO A 121 7.44 11.82 12.49
CA PRO A 121 8.78 11.91 13.03
C PRO A 121 9.69 12.75 12.14
N LYS A 122 10.33 13.77 12.71
CA LYS A 122 11.26 14.66 11.98
C LYS A 122 12.62 14.02 11.71
N LYS A 123 12.92 12.89 12.32
CA LYS A 123 14.20 12.17 12.19
C LYS A 123 13.96 10.67 12.17
N GLY A 124 14.82 9.94 11.46
CA GLY A 124 14.77 8.48 11.39
C GLY A 124 14.29 7.96 10.03
N ARG A 125 14.13 6.63 9.93
CA ARG A 125 13.62 5.98 8.73
C ARG A 125 12.09 5.95 8.76
N LEU A 126 11.46 6.52 7.76
CA LEU A 126 9.98 6.62 7.64
C LEU A 126 9.38 5.32 7.04
N TYR A 127 9.78 4.17 7.54
CA TYR A 127 9.10 2.91 7.19
C TYR A 127 7.82 2.77 8.02
N TYR A 128 6.67 2.54 7.39
CA TYR A 128 5.38 2.38 8.06
C TYR A 128 5.45 1.47 9.29
N GLN A 129 6.14 0.33 9.18
CA GLN A 129 6.27 -0.63 10.28
C GLN A 129 6.96 -0.06 11.53
N LEU A 130 7.86 0.92 11.35
CA LEU A 130 8.64 1.54 12.43
C LEU A 130 7.98 2.82 12.99
N LEU A 131 6.89 3.28 12.38
CA LEU A 131 6.18 4.47 12.84
C LEU A 131 5.43 4.21 14.16
N PRO A 132 5.24 5.24 15.01
CA PRO A 132 4.37 5.18 16.17
C PRO A 132 2.94 4.77 15.79
N LYS A 133 2.20 4.20 16.74
CA LYS A 133 0.83 3.73 16.50
C LYS A 133 -0.09 4.85 16.02
N GLU A 134 -0.03 5.98 16.67
CA GLU A 134 -0.79 7.19 16.33
C GLU A 134 -0.56 7.64 14.87
N VAL A 135 0.70 7.65 14.43
CA VAL A 135 1.05 8.00 13.04
C VAL A 135 0.51 6.97 12.05
N LYS A 136 0.55 5.68 12.39
CA LYS A 136 -0.02 4.61 11.56
C LYS A 136 -1.52 4.77 11.40
N GLU A 137 -2.24 5.02 12.48
CA GLU A 137 -3.69 5.24 12.49
C GLU A 137 -4.05 6.44 11.60
N ALA A 138 -3.34 7.55 11.73
CA ALA A 138 -3.55 8.73 10.89
C ALA A 138 -3.26 8.48 9.39
N ILE A 139 -2.24 7.67 9.08
CA ILE A 139 -1.94 7.26 7.70
C ILE A 139 -3.06 6.36 7.15
N ASP A 140 -3.54 5.40 7.93
CA ASP A 140 -4.58 4.47 7.52
C ASP A 140 -5.91 5.20 7.26
N GLU A 141 -6.26 6.18 8.09
CA GLU A 141 -7.41 7.07 7.90
C GLU A 141 -7.26 7.93 6.64
N LEU A 142 -6.08 8.53 6.42
CA LEU A 142 -5.81 9.30 5.21
C LEU A 142 -5.95 8.43 3.96
N ILE A 143 -5.47 7.18 3.97
CA ILE A 143 -5.62 6.24 2.86
C ILE A 143 -7.09 5.89 2.63
N ALA A 144 -7.87 5.73 3.70
CA ALA A 144 -9.31 5.45 3.61
C ALA A 144 -10.07 6.62 2.95
N ASP A 145 -9.80 7.85 3.39
CA ASP A 145 -10.39 9.05 2.81
C ASP A 145 -9.95 9.26 1.36
N LEU A 146 -8.67 8.99 1.05
CA LEU A 146 -8.14 9.07 -0.30
C LEU A 146 -8.84 8.09 -1.25
N LYS A 147 -9.04 6.83 -0.81
CA LYS A 147 -9.78 5.83 -1.57
C LYS A 147 -11.22 6.24 -1.83
N GLN A 148 -11.84 6.93 -0.88
CA GLN A 148 -13.22 7.40 -1.02
C GLN A 148 -13.31 8.61 -1.96
N SER A 149 -12.36 9.53 -1.87
CA SER A 149 -12.38 10.80 -2.60
C SER A 149 -11.81 10.69 -4.02
N VAL A 150 -10.92 9.73 -4.28
CA VAL A 150 -10.16 9.62 -5.53
C VAL A 150 -10.29 8.21 -6.11
N PRO A 151 -11.35 7.91 -6.88
CA PRO A 151 -11.67 6.57 -7.37
C PRO A 151 -10.52 5.90 -8.12
N TYR A 152 -9.78 6.63 -8.97
CA TYR A 152 -8.67 6.05 -9.73
C TYR A 152 -7.50 5.60 -8.86
N ILE A 153 -7.23 6.27 -7.74
CA ILE A 153 -6.24 5.84 -6.75
C ILE A 153 -6.71 4.58 -6.03
N LYS A 154 -8.01 4.51 -5.71
CA LYS A 154 -8.61 3.29 -5.13
C LYS A 154 -8.38 2.10 -6.05
N ASP A 155 -8.70 2.24 -7.35
CA ASP A 155 -8.56 1.16 -8.32
C ASP A 155 -7.10 0.67 -8.43
N LEU A 156 -6.13 1.56 -8.43
CA LEU A 156 -4.70 1.22 -8.44
C LEU A 156 -4.25 0.51 -7.14
N ILE A 157 -4.76 0.95 -5.99
CA ILE A 157 -4.46 0.29 -4.70
C ILE A 157 -5.04 -1.13 -4.68
N ASP A 158 -6.28 -1.28 -5.12
CA ASP A 158 -6.99 -2.55 -5.12
C ASP A 158 -6.34 -3.54 -6.12
N GLU A 159 -5.93 -3.06 -7.31
CA GLU A 159 -5.15 -3.85 -8.29
C GLU A 159 -3.82 -4.34 -7.70
N TYR A 160 -3.05 -3.43 -7.08
CA TYR A 160 -1.79 -3.80 -6.43
C TYR A 160 -2.00 -4.85 -5.32
N ALA A 161 -3.03 -4.68 -4.50
CA ALA A 161 -3.37 -5.61 -3.42
C ALA A 161 -3.76 -6.99 -3.97
N GLU A 162 -4.54 -7.04 -5.06
CA GLU A 162 -4.93 -8.29 -5.72
C GLU A 162 -3.72 -9.05 -6.27
N ILE A 163 -2.83 -8.37 -6.98
CA ILE A 163 -1.60 -8.98 -7.52
C ILE A 163 -0.72 -9.50 -6.39
N LYS A 164 -0.57 -8.73 -5.30
CA LYS A 164 0.18 -9.13 -4.12
C LYS A 164 -0.42 -10.37 -3.46
N SER A 165 -1.75 -10.44 -3.35
CA SER A 165 -2.45 -11.60 -2.81
C SER A 165 -2.25 -12.84 -3.68
N LYS A 166 -2.34 -12.72 -5.01
CA LYS A 166 -2.08 -13.84 -5.95
C LYS A 166 -0.65 -14.38 -5.82
N LEU A 167 0.33 -13.49 -5.64
CA LEU A 167 1.72 -13.90 -5.39
C LEU A 167 1.86 -14.61 -4.04
N ALA A 168 1.23 -14.10 -2.98
CA ALA A 168 1.26 -14.74 -1.66
C ALA A 168 0.69 -16.17 -1.72
N MET A 169 -0.46 -16.35 -2.36
CA MET A 169 -1.09 -17.68 -2.51
C MET A 169 -0.20 -18.70 -3.23
N LEU A 170 0.74 -18.28 -4.08
CA LEU A 170 1.69 -19.19 -4.73
C LEU A 170 2.77 -19.70 -3.77
N TYR A 171 3.05 -18.97 -2.69
CA TYR A 171 4.11 -19.28 -1.73
C TYR A 171 3.57 -19.68 -0.35
N ASP A 172 2.24 -19.49 -0.12
CA ASP A 172 1.64 -19.89 1.16
C ASP A 172 1.67 -21.40 1.30
N THR A 173 2.33 -21.79 2.37
CA THR A 173 2.39 -23.17 2.87
C THR A 173 1.52 -23.22 4.12
N ASP A 174 0.21 -23.43 3.95
CA ASP A 174 -0.63 -23.85 5.08
C ASP A 174 -0.19 -25.20 5.66
#